data_19d1aea37e123fb0fbb4613eb7ace7ff
#
_entry.id   19d1aea37e123fb0fbb4613eb7ace7ff
#
_cell.length_a   1.000
_cell.length_b   1.000
_cell.length_c   1.000
_cell.angle_alpha   90.00
_cell.angle_beta   90.00
_cell.angle_gamma   90.00
#
_symmetry.space_group_name_H-M   'P 1'
#
loop_
_entity.id
_entity.type
_entity.pdbx_description
1 polymer ?
#
loop_
_entity_poly.entity_id
_entity_poly.type
_entity_poly.pdbx_seq_one_letter_code
_entity_poly.pdbx_strand_id
1 'polypeptide(L)'
;MPLASAHMSRDLLTVGPLVPLTEVAKRMVSRDVGAVLVMEGERLVGILTERDVLRAVASGLDDSTLVRDCMTPDPDTLESDETTRQAATLMIHGGFRHLPIMEGDELVGMLSIRDLMRVVLDDSAPRGA
;
A
#
# COMPACT_ATOMS: atom_id res chain seq x y z
N MET A 1 -17.85 13.20 4.25
CA MET A 1 -16.87 12.10 4.32
C MET A 1 -15.47 12.66 4.31
N PRO A 2 -14.58 12.10 5.14
CA PRO A 2 -13.19 12.53 5.13
C PRO A 2 -12.52 12.28 3.77
N LEU A 3 -11.57 13.13 3.44
CA LEU A 3 -10.75 12.94 2.24
C LEU A 3 -9.63 11.93 2.52
N ALA A 4 -9.22 11.22 1.49
CA ALA A 4 -8.10 10.28 1.57
C ALA A 4 -6.85 10.95 2.14
N SER A 5 -6.55 12.18 1.70
CA SER A 5 -5.38 12.94 2.16
C SER A 5 -5.35 13.20 3.66
N ALA A 6 -6.51 13.21 4.32
CA ALA A 6 -6.58 13.46 5.76
C ALA A 6 -6.18 12.24 6.61
N HIS A 7 -6.20 11.05 6.03
CA HIS A 7 -5.99 9.79 6.77
C HIS A 7 -4.89 8.91 6.21
N MET A 8 -4.31 9.26 5.06
CA MET A 8 -3.24 8.48 4.45
C MET A 8 -1.93 8.57 5.24
N SER A 9 -1.12 7.54 5.15
CA SER A 9 0.26 7.58 5.61
C SER A 9 1.13 8.25 4.55
N ARG A 10 2.03 9.13 4.97
CA ARG A 10 3.01 9.77 4.09
C ARG A 10 4.41 9.19 4.25
N ASP A 11 4.62 8.38 5.29
CA ASP A 11 5.88 7.68 5.53
C ASP A 11 5.87 6.37 4.78
N LEU A 12 6.32 6.41 3.53
CA LEU A 12 6.22 5.30 2.59
C LEU A 12 7.56 4.60 2.44
N LEU A 13 7.53 3.26 2.46
CA LEU A 13 8.67 2.47 2.02
C LEU A 13 8.53 2.27 0.51
N THR A 14 9.52 2.75 -0.24
CA THR A 14 9.57 2.60 -1.69
C THR A 14 10.83 1.84 -2.08
N VAL A 15 10.71 1.05 -3.14
CA VAL A 15 11.85 0.28 -3.68
C VAL A 15 11.77 0.26 -5.20
N GLY A 16 12.88 -0.03 -5.86
CA GLY A 16 12.89 -0.27 -7.30
C GLY A 16 12.49 -1.70 -7.65
N PRO A 17 12.11 -1.95 -8.91
CA PRO A 17 11.64 -3.27 -9.33
C PRO A 17 12.73 -4.35 -9.34
N LEU A 18 13.98 -3.98 -9.40
CA LEU A 18 15.11 -4.91 -9.51
C LEU A 18 15.76 -5.24 -8.16
N VAL A 19 15.20 -4.78 -7.06
CA VAL A 19 15.70 -5.09 -5.73
C VAL A 19 15.35 -6.55 -5.40
N PRO A 20 16.27 -7.32 -4.80
CA PRO A 20 15.96 -8.68 -4.37
C PRO A 20 14.81 -8.71 -3.36
N LEU A 21 13.91 -9.65 -3.53
CA LEU A 21 12.74 -9.76 -2.66
C LEU A 21 13.11 -10.00 -1.21
N THR A 22 14.16 -10.79 -0.97
CA THR A 22 14.63 -11.06 0.40
C THR A 22 15.07 -9.79 1.11
N GLU A 23 15.70 -8.86 0.40
CA GLU A 23 16.11 -7.57 0.96
C GLU A 23 14.89 -6.71 1.31
N VAL A 24 13.90 -6.68 0.44
CA VAL A 24 12.67 -5.90 0.69
C VAL A 24 11.91 -6.47 1.87
N ALA A 25 11.83 -7.80 1.98
CA ALA A 25 11.17 -8.44 3.12
C ALA A 25 11.83 -8.03 4.44
N LYS A 26 13.17 -7.94 4.47
CA LYS A 26 13.91 -7.48 5.66
C LYS A 26 13.56 -6.03 6.00
N ARG A 27 13.47 -5.17 5.00
CA ARG A 27 13.10 -3.76 5.19
C ARG A 27 11.67 -3.64 5.71
N MET A 28 10.75 -4.46 5.21
CA MET A 28 9.36 -4.47 5.67
C MET A 28 9.27 -4.82 7.15
N VAL A 29 10.00 -5.85 7.57
CA VAL A 29 10.04 -6.26 8.98
C VAL A 29 10.66 -5.15 9.84
N SER A 30 11.77 -4.60 9.39
CA SER A 30 12.50 -3.53 10.11
C SER A 30 11.64 -2.27 10.30
N ARG A 31 10.84 -1.92 9.30
CA ARG A 31 9.97 -0.74 9.31
C ARG A 31 8.56 -1.04 9.83
N ASP A 32 8.25 -2.30 10.09
CA ASP A 32 6.93 -2.76 10.52
C ASP A 32 5.82 -2.29 9.57
N VAL A 33 6.02 -2.53 8.28
CA VAL A 33 5.05 -2.18 7.25
C VAL A 33 4.61 -3.43 6.48
N GLY A 34 3.33 -3.46 6.09
CA GLY A 34 2.74 -4.59 5.38
C GLY A 34 2.71 -4.42 3.86
N ALA A 35 3.17 -3.28 3.36
CA ALA A 35 3.18 -3.01 1.92
C ALA A 35 4.32 -2.07 1.55
N VAL A 36 4.79 -2.22 0.32
CA VAL A 36 5.89 -1.44 -0.26
C VAL A 36 5.45 -0.97 -1.63
N LEU A 37 5.74 0.27 -1.94
CA LEU A 37 5.44 0.83 -3.25
C LEU A 37 6.67 0.68 -4.15
N VAL A 38 6.44 0.16 -5.35
CA VAL A 38 7.50 -0.11 -6.30
C VAL A 38 7.56 1.04 -7.29
N MET A 39 8.68 1.73 -7.29
CA MET A 39 8.88 2.94 -8.09
C MET A 39 9.96 2.72 -9.14
N GLU A 40 9.72 3.27 -10.30
CA GLU A 40 10.71 3.37 -11.37
C GLU A 40 10.91 4.84 -11.62
N GLY A 41 11.99 5.41 -11.05
CA GLY A 41 12.12 6.85 -10.95
C GLY A 41 11.00 7.44 -10.10
N GLU A 42 10.26 8.38 -10.64
CA GLU A 42 9.11 9.00 -9.95
C GLU A 42 7.78 8.33 -10.28
N ARG A 43 7.82 7.25 -11.06
CA ARG A 43 6.61 6.57 -11.53
C ARG A 43 6.31 5.36 -10.66
N LEU A 44 5.08 5.27 -10.16
CA LEU A 44 4.58 4.08 -9.46
C LEU A 44 4.33 2.97 -10.48
N VAL A 45 5.02 1.84 -10.33
CA VAL A 45 4.89 0.71 -11.26
C VAL A 45 4.29 -0.53 -10.61
N GLY A 46 4.24 -0.60 -9.28
CA GLY A 46 3.69 -1.75 -8.62
C GLY A 46 3.51 -1.56 -7.14
N ILE A 47 2.89 -2.54 -6.51
CA ILE A 47 2.78 -2.66 -5.06
C ILE A 47 3.16 -4.08 -4.66
N LEU A 48 3.92 -4.19 -3.58
CA LEU A 48 4.30 -5.48 -2.99
C LEU A 48 3.77 -5.54 -1.56
N THR A 49 3.02 -6.59 -1.25
CA THR A 49 2.44 -6.77 0.08
C THR A 49 3.06 -7.97 0.78
N GLU A 50 2.84 -8.08 2.08
CA GLU A 50 3.29 -9.25 2.85
C GLU A 50 2.69 -10.55 2.31
N ARG A 51 1.48 -10.50 1.73
CA ARG A 51 0.88 -11.67 1.07
C ARG A 51 1.68 -12.08 -0.16
N ASP A 52 2.16 -11.12 -0.94
CA ASP A 52 3.01 -11.40 -2.11
C ASP A 52 4.32 -12.07 -1.69
N VAL A 53 4.91 -11.61 -0.58
CA VAL A 53 6.12 -12.22 -0.02
C VAL A 53 5.84 -13.67 0.41
N LEU A 54 4.70 -13.89 1.08
CA LEU A 54 4.31 -15.24 1.51
C LEU A 54 4.11 -16.17 0.32
N ARG A 55 3.46 -15.70 -0.74
CA ARG A 55 3.29 -16.48 -1.97
C ARG A 55 4.62 -16.83 -2.62
N ALA A 56 5.56 -15.89 -2.62
CA ALA A 56 6.89 -16.13 -3.15
C ALA A 56 7.62 -17.21 -2.36
N VAL A 57 7.53 -17.19 -1.04
CA VAL A 57 8.12 -18.23 -0.17
C VAL A 57 7.51 -19.59 -0.50
N ALA A 58 6.19 -19.66 -0.64
CA ALA A 58 5.48 -20.89 -0.97
C ALA A 58 5.87 -21.43 -2.35
N SER A 59 6.23 -20.55 -3.28
CA SER A 59 6.64 -20.93 -4.65
C SER A 59 8.13 -21.24 -4.78
N GLY A 60 8.91 -21.11 -3.69
CA GLY A 60 10.33 -21.42 -3.69
C GLY A 60 11.21 -20.26 -4.09
N LEU A 61 11.02 -19.09 -3.46
CA LEU A 61 11.88 -17.94 -3.72
C LEU A 61 13.34 -18.25 -3.39
N ASP A 62 14.26 -17.64 -4.12
CA ASP A 62 15.69 -17.70 -3.90
C ASP A 62 16.32 -16.31 -4.01
N ASP A 63 17.67 -16.27 -3.96
CA ASP A 63 18.40 -14.99 -3.99
C ASP A 63 18.23 -14.23 -5.31
N SER A 64 17.80 -14.89 -6.38
CA SER A 64 17.58 -14.27 -7.67
C SER A 64 16.16 -13.73 -7.87
N THR A 65 15.25 -14.01 -6.93
CA THR A 65 13.87 -13.51 -7.00
C THR A 65 13.85 -12.01 -6.77
N LEU A 66 13.29 -11.26 -7.72
CA LEU A 66 13.22 -9.81 -7.67
C LEU A 66 11.81 -9.34 -7.33
N VAL A 67 11.72 -8.12 -6.82
CA VAL A 67 10.45 -7.46 -6.50
C VAL A 67 9.50 -7.50 -7.70
N ARG A 68 9.99 -7.18 -8.90
CA ARG A 68 9.15 -7.17 -10.12
C ARG A 68 8.51 -8.51 -10.43
N ASP A 69 9.11 -9.61 -9.97
CA ASP A 69 8.58 -10.97 -10.22
C ASP A 69 7.38 -11.28 -9.34
N CYS A 70 7.20 -10.55 -8.25
CA CYS A 70 6.24 -10.84 -7.20
C CYS A 70 5.23 -9.73 -6.95
N MET A 71 5.51 -8.50 -7.38
CA MET A 71 4.62 -7.36 -7.18
C MET A 71 3.33 -7.49 -7.98
N THR A 72 2.32 -6.75 -7.56
CA THR A 72 1.15 -6.47 -8.40
C THR A 72 1.49 -5.26 -9.25
N PRO A 73 1.57 -5.41 -10.59
CA PRO A 73 1.84 -4.28 -11.48
C PRO A 73 0.61 -3.39 -11.64
N ASP A 74 0.84 -2.12 -11.96
CA ASP A 74 -0.23 -1.15 -12.23
C ASP A 74 -1.35 -1.20 -11.18
N PRO A 75 -1.03 -0.95 -9.90
CA PRO A 75 -2.06 -1.06 -8.86
C PRO A 75 -3.14 0.00 -9.03
N ASP A 76 -4.34 -0.30 -8.55
CA ASP A 76 -5.38 0.70 -8.42
C ASP A 76 -4.90 1.83 -7.51
N THR A 77 -5.23 3.05 -7.86
CA THR A 77 -4.86 4.25 -7.11
C THR A 77 -6.10 5.11 -6.86
N LEU A 78 -5.96 6.06 -5.94
CA LEU A 78 -7.01 7.02 -5.62
C LEU A 78 -6.40 8.41 -5.57
N GLU A 79 -7.11 9.41 -6.07
CA GLU A 79 -6.66 10.80 -5.93
C GLU A 79 -6.85 11.27 -4.49
N SER A 80 -5.97 12.15 -4.02
CA SER A 80 -5.93 12.59 -2.62
C SER A 80 -7.18 13.36 -2.19
N ASP A 81 -7.90 13.96 -3.13
CA ASP A 81 -9.15 14.70 -2.88
C ASP A 81 -10.40 13.82 -2.95
N GLU A 82 -10.24 12.53 -3.22
CA GLU A 82 -11.34 11.59 -3.14
C GLU A 82 -11.54 11.12 -1.70
N THR A 83 -12.69 10.51 -1.42
CA THR A 83 -13.10 10.20 -0.05
C THR A 83 -12.59 8.84 0.42
N THR A 84 -12.52 8.68 1.74
CA THR A 84 -12.23 7.38 2.36
C THR A 84 -13.30 6.33 2.03
N ARG A 85 -14.53 6.76 1.76
CA ARG A 85 -15.58 5.86 1.30
C ARG A 85 -15.28 5.27 -0.06
N GLN A 86 -14.78 6.09 -1.00
CA GLN A 86 -14.35 5.62 -2.31
C GLN A 86 -13.19 4.63 -2.18
N ALA A 87 -12.25 4.91 -1.27
CA ALA A 87 -11.15 4.00 -0.98
C ALA A 87 -11.66 2.65 -0.48
N ALA A 88 -12.60 2.64 0.46
CA ALA A 88 -13.19 1.42 1.00
C ALA A 88 -13.89 0.61 -0.10
N THR A 89 -14.61 1.28 -0.98
CA THR A 89 -15.28 0.64 -2.12
C THR A 89 -14.28 -0.06 -3.03
N LEU A 90 -13.18 0.62 -3.38
CA LEU A 90 -12.14 0.02 -4.22
C LEU A 90 -11.49 -1.20 -3.54
N MET A 91 -11.21 -1.11 -2.26
CA MET A 91 -10.59 -2.21 -1.52
C MET A 91 -11.51 -3.43 -1.45
N ILE A 92 -12.80 -3.22 -1.18
CA ILE A 92 -13.78 -4.30 -1.11
C ILE A 92 -13.91 -5.00 -2.46
N HIS A 93 -14.07 -4.23 -3.53
CA HIS A 93 -14.25 -4.78 -4.88
C HIS A 93 -12.98 -5.44 -5.42
N GLY A 94 -11.81 -4.87 -5.10
CA GLY A 94 -10.53 -5.40 -5.59
C GLY A 94 -9.92 -6.48 -4.72
N GLY A 95 -10.38 -6.64 -3.48
CA GLY A 95 -9.84 -7.62 -2.55
C GLY A 95 -8.44 -7.28 -2.03
N PHE A 96 -8.07 -6.01 -1.99
CA PHE A 96 -6.77 -5.56 -1.49
C PHE A 96 -6.94 -4.68 -0.25
N ARG A 97 -5.85 -4.50 0.50
CA ARG A 97 -5.85 -3.80 1.80
C ARG A 97 -5.01 -2.54 1.82
N HIS A 98 -4.40 -2.19 0.71
CA HIS A 98 -3.50 -1.04 0.59
C HIS A 98 -3.79 -0.35 -0.73
N LEU A 99 -3.91 0.97 -0.68
CA LEU A 99 -4.28 1.77 -1.85
C LEU A 99 -3.35 2.97 -1.94
N PRO A 100 -2.51 3.04 -2.98
CA PRO A 100 -1.68 4.22 -3.20
C PRO A 100 -2.52 5.45 -3.51
N ILE A 101 -2.12 6.58 -2.96
CA ILE A 101 -2.80 7.87 -3.12
C ILE A 101 -1.94 8.78 -3.98
N MET A 102 -2.55 9.35 -5.00
CA MET A 102 -1.88 10.17 -6.01
C MET A 102 -2.39 11.60 -5.99
N GLU A 103 -1.55 12.52 -6.39
CA GLU A 103 -1.94 13.87 -6.83
C GLU A 103 -1.44 14.00 -8.27
N GLY A 104 -2.33 13.79 -9.24
CA GLY A 104 -1.92 13.66 -10.64
C GLY A 104 -0.99 12.46 -10.81
N ASP A 105 0.22 12.70 -11.30
CA ASP A 105 1.23 11.67 -11.53
C ASP A 105 2.14 11.44 -10.32
N GLU A 106 1.95 12.18 -9.23
CA GLU A 106 2.79 12.10 -8.04
C GLU A 106 2.19 11.22 -6.97
N LEU A 107 2.98 10.25 -6.49
CA LEU A 107 2.61 9.44 -5.33
C LEU A 107 2.77 10.30 -4.06
N VAL A 108 1.69 10.46 -3.29
CA VAL A 108 1.71 11.31 -2.10
C VAL A 108 1.42 10.57 -0.80
N GLY A 109 0.90 9.36 -0.88
CA GLY A 109 0.57 8.62 0.34
C GLY A 109 0.05 7.23 0.05
N MET A 110 -0.38 6.55 1.11
CA MET A 110 -1.03 5.25 1.02
C MET A 110 -2.08 5.13 2.11
N LEU A 111 -3.24 4.59 1.75
CA LEU A 111 -4.28 4.20 2.69
C LEU A 111 -4.28 2.69 2.87
N SER A 112 -4.31 2.25 4.12
CA SER A 112 -4.50 0.84 4.45
C SER A 112 -5.92 0.61 4.96
N ILE A 113 -6.34 -0.65 4.97
CA ILE A 113 -7.61 -1.02 5.61
C ILE A 113 -7.63 -0.60 7.08
N ARG A 114 -6.49 -0.61 7.75
CA ARG A 114 -6.36 -0.16 9.14
C ARG A 114 -6.67 1.32 9.28
N ASP A 115 -6.21 2.14 8.33
CA ASP A 115 -6.52 3.58 8.32
C ASP A 115 -8.02 3.81 8.20
N LEU A 116 -8.70 3.03 7.34
CA LEU A 116 -10.15 3.11 7.18
C LEU A 116 -10.89 2.67 8.44
N MET A 117 -10.38 1.65 9.12
CA MET A 117 -10.95 1.19 10.39
C MET A 117 -10.87 2.30 11.45
N ARG A 118 -9.78 3.05 11.49
CA ARG A 118 -9.64 4.20 12.40
C ARG A 118 -10.66 5.28 12.11
N VAL A 119 -10.92 5.56 10.82
CA VAL A 119 -11.97 6.53 10.44
C VAL A 119 -13.32 6.10 10.97
N VAL A 120 -13.69 4.84 10.81
CA VAL A 120 -14.96 4.30 11.30
C VAL A 120 -15.04 4.37 12.82
N LEU A 121 -13.98 4.01 13.51
CA LEU A 121 -13.95 4.05 14.97
C LEU A 121 -14.05 5.48 15.51
N ASP A 122 -13.38 6.43 14.87
CA ASP A 122 -13.46 7.84 15.25
C ASP A 122 -14.86 8.38 15.06
N ASP A 123 -15.52 8.04 13.93
CA ASP A 123 -16.89 8.48 13.64
C ASP A 123 -17.91 7.87 14.61
N SER A 124 -17.64 6.66 15.12
CA SER A 124 -18.55 5.97 16.02
C SER A 124 -18.22 6.17 17.50
N ALA A 125 -17.12 6.86 17.83
CA ALA A 125 -16.74 7.12 19.20
C ALA A 125 -17.80 7.99 19.90
N PRO A 126 -18.14 7.71 21.17
CA PRO A 126 -19.10 8.54 21.90
C PRO A 126 -18.58 9.98 22.04
N ARG A 127 -19.39 10.94 21.64
CA ARG A 127 -19.03 12.36 21.74
C ARG A 127 -19.17 12.81 23.17
N GLY A 128 -18.20 13.59 23.64
CA GLY A 128 -18.18 14.10 24.99
C GLY A 128 -17.67 13.10 26.04
N ALA A 129 -17.16 11.98 25.57
CA ALA A 129 -16.52 11.00 26.46
C ALA A 129 -15.12 11.46 26.89
#